data_1b404fd93f4acdd60b51d7ff281a4ed4
#
_entry.id   1b404fd93f4acdd60b51d7ff281a4ed4
#
_cell.length_a   1.000
_cell.length_b   1.000
_cell.length_c   1.000
_cell.angle_alpha   90.00
_cell.angle_beta   90.00
_cell.angle_gamma   90.00
#
_symmetry.space_group_name_H-M   'P 1'
#
loop_
_entity.id
_entity.type
_entity.pdbx_description
1 polymer ?
#
loop_
_entity_poly.entity_id
_entity_poly.type
_entity_poly.pdbx_seq_one_letter_code
_entity_poly.pdbx_strand_id
1 'polypeptide(L)'
;MNAPRSEFLKVLTERGFIHQISDLEGVDAAALENRLTTYVGYDCTGPSLHVGHLLSIMMLHWLQKTGAGKPITLMGGGTTRVGDPSGKDESRRLLTVEQIEANKESIKTVFSRFISFGEGKTDAMMADNAEWLTKLNYIEFLRDVGRHFSVNRMLSFDSVKLRLDREHELSFLEFNYMILQAYDFVELNKRYGCVLQMGGSDQWGNIVNGIDLGRRLGTPQLYAVTCPLLTTASGAKMGKTASGAVWLNADMLSPYDYWQFWRNTEDADVGRFLKLFTILPMDEIARLEALPGAEINEAKKVLATEATALLHGREAAELAAETARKTFEQGALAESLPTVEIATDVLKGGLGILAAFGPDYAKLVPSSSEARRQVKSGGLKVNDQTVSDERGTLSLSDVTAEGVIKLSFGKKKHVLLRAV
;
A
#
# COMPACT_ATOMS: atom_id res chain seq x y z
N MET A 1 -12.76 23.19 18.92
CA MET A 1 -12.49 23.36 17.48
C MET A 1 -13.83 23.36 16.75
N ASN A 2 -14.06 24.31 15.85
CA ASN A 2 -15.27 24.33 15.03
C ASN A 2 -15.29 23.08 14.14
N ALA A 3 -16.50 22.49 13.93
CA ALA A 3 -16.65 21.37 13.02
C ALA A 3 -16.32 21.79 11.58
N PRO A 4 -15.67 20.93 10.76
CA PRO A 4 -15.40 21.24 9.35
C PRO A 4 -16.69 21.53 8.58
N ARG A 5 -16.64 22.49 7.66
CA ARG A 5 -17.77 22.87 6.81
C ARG A 5 -17.69 22.19 5.45
N SER A 6 -16.48 22.03 4.91
CA SER A 6 -16.27 21.38 3.62
C SER A 6 -16.56 19.88 3.69
N GLU A 7 -17.12 19.34 2.61
CA GLU A 7 -17.40 17.91 2.51
C GLU A 7 -16.11 17.08 2.61
N PHE A 8 -15.02 17.56 2.02
CA PHE A 8 -13.72 16.90 2.09
C PHE A 8 -13.26 16.66 3.53
N LEU A 9 -13.20 17.71 4.35
CA LEU A 9 -12.74 17.56 5.73
C LEU A 9 -13.74 16.81 6.62
N LYS A 10 -15.05 16.90 6.34
CA LYS A 10 -16.07 16.07 7.02
C LYS A 10 -15.79 14.60 6.78
N VAL A 11 -15.65 14.20 5.52
CA VAL A 11 -15.37 12.81 5.15
C VAL A 11 -14.06 12.31 5.76
N LEU A 12 -12.98 13.11 5.69
CA LEU A 12 -11.71 12.72 6.29
C LEU A 12 -11.80 12.56 7.81
N THR A 13 -12.57 13.43 8.48
CA THR A 13 -12.78 13.37 9.93
C THR A 13 -13.62 12.16 10.34
N GLU A 14 -14.78 11.97 9.72
CA GLU A 14 -15.72 10.90 10.05
C GLU A 14 -15.12 9.50 9.79
N ARG A 15 -14.31 9.39 8.74
CA ARG A 15 -13.64 8.13 8.39
C ARG A 15 -12.34 7.89 9.15
N GLY A 16 -11.84 8.87 9.90
CA GLY A 16 -10.63 8.73 10.72
C GLY A 16 -9.31 8.86 9.96
N PHE A 17 -9.29 9.61 8.85
CA PHE A 17 -8.06 9.87 8.10
C PHE A 17 -7.16 10.92 8.74
N ILE A 18 -7.68 11.83 9.56
CA ILE A 18 -6.91 12.94 10.09
C ILE A 18 -6.16 12.55 11.35
N HIS A 19 -4.83 12.54 11.29
CA HIS A 19 -3.95 12.46 12.45
C HIS A 19 -3.51 13.86 12.91
N GLN A 20 -2.98 14.68 12.01
CA GLN A 20 -2.60 16.07 12.24
C GLN A 20 -2.96 16.92 11.04
N ILE A 21 -3.30 18.18 11.30
CA ILE A 21 -3.57 19.20 10.30
C ILE A 21 -2.89 20.50 10.75
N SER A 22 -2.19 21.18 9.84
CA SER A 22 -1.43 22.38 10.18
C SER A 22 -2.30 23.62 10.45
N ASP A 23 -3.42 23.73 9.73
CA ASP A 23 -4.39 24.81 9.83
C ASP A 23 -5.76 24.31 9.33
N LEU A 24 -6.63 23.95 10.27
CA LEU A 24 -7.96 23.42 9.95
C LEU A 24 -8.81 24.44 9.19
N GLU A 25 -8.81 25.68 9.63
CA GLU A 25 -9.67 26.73 9.05
C GLU A 25 -9.20 27.10 7.64
N GLY A 26 -7.89 27.20 7.43
CA GLY A 26 -7.31 27.51 6.13
C GLY A 26 -7.55 26.40 5.10
N VAL A 27 -7.37 25.13 5.50
CA VAL A 27 -7.66 23.97 4.62
C VAL A 27 -9.16 23.89 4.31
N ASP A 28 -10.03 24.12 5.32
CA ASP A 28 -11.48 24.07 5.15
C ASP A 28 -11.97 25.17 4.18
N ALA A 29 -11.46 26.38 4.34
CA ALA A 29 -11.77 27.50 3.43
C ALA A 29 -11.32 27.22 2.00
N ALA A 30 -10.09 26.72 1.81
CA ALA A 30 -9.57 26.38 0.50
C ALA A 30 -10.35 25.21 -0.17
N ALA A 31 -10.81 24.24 0.64
CA ALA A 31 -11.66 23.15 0.18
C ALA A 31 -13.03 23.65 -0.31
N LEU A 32 -13.67 24.55 0.44
CA LEU A 32 -14.95 25.15 0.06
C LEU A 32 -14.88 25.94 -1.27
N GLU A 33 -13.71 26.50 -1.57
CA GLU A 33 -13.47 27.25 -2.81
C GLU A 33 -12.94 26.36 -3.95
N ASN A 34 -12.84 25.04 -3.75
CA ASN A 34 -12.29 24.06 -4.70
C ASN A 34 -10.88 24.44 -5.18
N ARG A 35 -10.03 24.93 -4.26
CA ARG A 35 -8.66 25.40 -4.54
C ARG A 35 -7.56 24.50 -3.98
N LEU A 36 -7.91 23.33 -3.43
CA LEU A 36 -6.93 22.41 -2.87
C LEU A 36 -6.23 21.61 -3.97
N THR A 37 -5.31 22.25 -4.71
CA THR A 37 -4.32 21.45 -5.44
C THR A 37 -3.40 20.79 -4.41
N THR A 38 -3.41 19.46 -4.37
CA THR A 38 -2.85 18.67 -3.26
C THR A 38 -1.97 17.56 -3.78
N TYR A 39 -0.84 17.31 -3.14
CA TYR A 39 0.02 16.19 -3.53
C TYR A 39 0.29 15.19 -2.41
N VAL A 40 0.59 13.98 -2.84
CA VAL A 40 1.25 12.93 -2.06
C VAL A 40 2.45 12.43 -2.85
N GLY A 41 3.60 12.29 -2.20
CA GLY A 41 4.81 11.74 -2.79
C GLY A 41 4.91 10.23 -2.59
N TYR A 42 5.42 9.55 -3.63
CA TYR A 42 5.63 8.10 -3.64
C TYR A 42 7.01 7.77 -4.19
N ASP A 43 7.91 7.34 -3.32
CA ASP A 43 9.21 6.83 -3.72
C ASP A 43 9.09 5.49 -4.45
N CYS A 44 9.80 5.37 -5.57
CA CYS A 44 9.74 4.22 -6.47
C CYS A 44 10.71 3.10 -6.03
N THR A 45 10.65 2.71 -4.75
CA THR A 45 11.58 1.76 -4.12
C THR A 45 11.28 0.28 -4.43
N GLY A 46 10.15 -0.01 -5.04
CA GLY A 46 9.72 -1.35 -5.42
C GLY A 46 8.80 -1.34 -6.63
N PRO A 47 8.55 -2.51 -7.24
CA PRO A 47 7.77 -2.62 -8.47
C PRO A 47 6.27 -2.44 -8.26
N SER A 48 5.80 -2.31 -7.02
CA SER A 48 4.40 -2.02 -6.67
C SER A 48 4.32 -1.20 -5.40
N LEU A 49 3.18 -0.55 -5.21
CA LEU A 49 2.75 -0.06 -3.91
C LEU A 49 2.15 -1.22 -3.10
N HIS A 50 2.05 -1.05 -1.78
CA HIS A 50 1.43 -2.03 -0.89
C HIS A 50 0.31 -1.37 -0.07
N VAL A 51 -0.47 -2.17 0.66
CA VAL A 51 -1.63 -1.73 1.47
C VAL A 51 -1.32 -0.52 2.38
N GLY A 52 -0.07 -0.39 2.87
CA GLY A 52 0.33 0.79 3.67
C GLY A 52 0.20 2.13 2.94
N HIS A 53 0.22 2.14 1.60
CA HIS A 53 0.06 3.36 0.80
C HIS A 53 -1.43 3.70 0.54
N LEU A 54 -2.34 2.75 0.76
CA LEU A 54 -3.76 2.96 0.45
C LEU A 54 -4.37 4.13 1.23
N LEU A 55 -3.95 4.38 2.47
CA LEU A 55 -4.46 5.53 3.24
C LEU A 55 -4.27 6.85 2.49
N SER A 56 -3.05 7.09 2.02
CA SER A 56 -2.75 8.32 1.27
C SER A 56 -3.43 8.36 -0.10
N ILE A 57 -3.56 7.22 -0.76
CA ILE A 57 -4.30 7.12 -2.04
C ILE A 57 -5.78 7.40 -1.82
N MET A 58 -6.39 6.87 -0.75
CA MET A 58 -7.79 7.14 -0.41
C MET A 58 -8.03 8.60 -0.02
N MET A 59 -7.06 9.29 0.59
CA MET A 59 -7.17 10.73 0.82
C MET A 59 -7.22 11.52 -0.49
N LEU A 60 -6.42 11.15 -1.50
CA LEU A 60 -6.49 11.74 -2.84
C LEU A 60 -7.81 11.40 -3.55
N HIS A 61 -8.32 10.17 -3.38
CA HIS A 61 -9.64 9.76 -3.86
C HIS A 61 -10.74 10.66 -3.31
N TRP A 62 -10.77 10.87 -1.99
CA TRP A 62 -11.77 11.72 -1.36
C TRP A 62 -11.63 13.19 -1.74
N LEU A 63 -10.41 13.71 -1.91
CA LEU A 63 -10.18 15.05 -2.44
C LEU A 63 -10.85 15.25 -3.79
N GLN A 64 -10.64 14.30 -4.71
CA GLN A 64 -11.24 14.35 -6.04
C GLN A 64 -12.75 14.16 -6.00
N LYS A 65 -13.21 13.14 -5.28
CA LYS A 65 -14.63 12.76 -5.22
C LYS A 65 -15.51 13.85 -4.64
N THR A 66 -15.02 14.60 -3.66
CA THR A 66 -15.73 15.76 -3.07
C THR A 66 -15.59 17.03 -3.89
N GLY A 67 -14.78 17.03 -4.93
CA GLY A 67 -14.53 18.20 -5.77
C GLY A 67 -13.70 19.30 -5.09
N ALA A 68 -13.09 19.03 -3.94
CA ALA A 68 -12.38 20.05 -3.15
C ALA A 68 -11.09 20.56 -3.82
N GLY A 69 -10.52 19.78 -4.75
CA GLY A 69 -9.31 20.20 -5.43
C GLY A 69 -8.76 19.17 -6.42
N LYS A 70 -7.56 19.44 -6.90
CA LYS A 70 -6.84 18.64 -7.90
C LYS A 70 -5.79 17.74 -7.22
N PRO A 71 -5.88 16.40 -7.33
CA PRO A 71 -4.85 15.49 -6.84
C PRO A 71 -3.59 15.54 -7.72
N ILE A 72 -2.42 15.52 -7.08
CA ILE A 72 -1.11 15.28 -7.72
C ILE A 72 -0.50 14.04 -7.09
N THR A 73 -0.22 13.02 -7.90
CA THR A 73 0.66 11.91 -7.51
C THR A 73 2.09 12.28 -7.91
N LEU A 74 2.93 12.59 -6.91
CA LEU A 74 4.34 12.90 -7.14
C LEU A 74 5.16 11.63 -7.11
N MET A 75 5.72 11.26 -8.26
CA MET A 75 6.66 10.15 -8.36
C MET A 75 8.04 10.59 -7.89
N GLY A 76 8.62 9.85 -6.96
CA GLY A 76 9.92 10.12 -6.38
C GLY A 76 11.10 9.67 -7.27
N GLY A 77 11.09 9.95 -8.57
CA GLY A 77 12.18 9.56 -9.48
C GLY A 77 13.54 10.15 -9.09
N GLY A 78 13.55 11.34 -8.49
CA GLY A 78 14.73 11.98 -7.92
C GLY A 78 15.02 11.54 -6.48
N THR A 79 14.01 11.61 -5.59
CA THR A 79 14.16 11.30 -4.17
C THR A 79 14.45 9.83 -3.89
N THR A 80 13.98 8.90 -4.71
CA THR A 80 14.33 7.47 -4.59
C THR A 80 15.84 7.22 -4.76
N ARG A 81 16.55 8.08 -5.48
CA ARG A 81 18.02 8.00 -5.61
C ARG A 81 18.76 8.35 -4.32
N VAL A 82 18.06 8.99 -3.39
CA VAL A 82 18.59 9.44 -2.09
C VAL A 82 18.16 8.51 -0.97
N GLY A 83 16.87 8.22 -0.87
CA GLY A 83 16.27 7.35 0.12
C GLY A 83 15.75 8.07 1.37
N ASP A 84 14.45 7.93 1.64
CA ASP A 84 13.80 8.48 2.84
C ASP A 84 14.23 7.71 4.10
N PRO A 85 14.84 8.37 5.11
CA PRO A 85 15.19 7.75 6.38
C PRO A 85 13.98 7.51 7.29
N SER A 86 12.82 8.09 7.02
CA SER A 86 11.64 8.06 7.89
C SER A 86 11.15 6.62 8.14
N GLY A 87 10.95 6.27 9.43
CA GLY A 87 10.39 4.97 9.83
C GLY A 87 11.28 3.75 9.54
N LYS A 88 12.59 3.95 9.30
CA LYS A 88 13.57 2.89 9.03
C LYS A 88 14.79 3.02 9.92
N ASP A 89 15.31 1.89 10.35
CA ASP A 89 16.52 1.80 11.17
C ASP A 89 17.79 1.53 10.33
N GLU A 90 17.64 1.04 9.10
CA GLU A 90 18.73 0.70 8.18
C GLU A 90 18.79 1.65 6.99
N SER A 91 20.00 1.85 6.46
CA SER A 91 20.23 2.62 5.23
C SER A 91 19.50 1.99 4.03
N ARG A 92 18.95 2.83 3.16
CA ARG A 92 18.26 2.37 1.95
C ARG A 92 19.26 1.81 0.95
N ARG A 93 18.91 0.69 0.33
CA ARG A 93 19.64 0.19 -0.84
C ARG A 93 19.51 1.19 -1.99
N LEU A 94 20.63 1.61 -2.55
CA LEU A 94 20.63 2.46 -3.74
C LEU A 94 20.19 1.64 -4.95
N LEU A 95 19.18 2.14 -5.65
CA LEU A 95 18.67 1.56 -6.90
C LEU A 95 19.31 2.27 -8.10
N THR A 96 19.46 1.54 -9.21
CA THR A 96 19.85 2.17 -10.47
C THR A 96 18.71 3.02 -11.05
N VAL A 97 19.05 3.94 -11.96
CA VAL A 97 18.03 4.79 -12.62
C VAL A 97 17.03 3.93 -13.39
N GLU A 98 17.52 2.89 -14.08
CA GLU A 98 16.69 1.96 -14.86
C GLU A 98 15.71 1.20 -13.96
N GLN A 99 16.14 0.77 -12.77
CA GLN A 99 15.26 0.13 -11.78
C GLN A 99 14.18 1.09 -11.27
N ILE A 100 14.54 2.35 -11.00
CA ILE A 100 13.59 3.39 -10.56
C ILE A 100 12.56 3.66 -11.65
N GLU A 101 12.98 3.80 -12.93
CA GLU A 101 12.07 4.01 -14.04
C GLU A 101 11.11 2.84 -14.24
N ALA A 102 11.62 1.60 -14.18
CA ALA A 102 10.78 0.40 -14.27
C ALA A 102 9.75 0.33 -13.13
N ASN A 103 10.17 0.60 -11.89
CA ASN A 103 9.28 0.65 -10.74
C ASN A 103 8.21 1.74 -10.90
N LYS A 104 8.60 2.93 -11.36
CA LYS A 104 7.70 4.06 -11.60
C LYS A 104 6.57 3.69 -12.57
N GLU A 105 6.90 3.08 -13.72
CA GLU A 105 5.91 2.66 -14.71
C GLU A 105 4.93 1.63 -14.14
N SER A 106 5.41 0.69 -13.33
CA SER A 106 4.56 -0.30 -12.68
C SER A 106 3.60 0.32 -11.65
N ILE A 107 4.09 1.26 -10.83
CA ILE A 107 3.31 1.93 -9.78
C ILE A 107 2.19 2.80 -10.37
N LYS A 108 2.42 3.46 -11.51
CA LYS A 108 1.44 4.36 -12.16
C LYS A 108 0.07 3.72 -12.35
N THR A 109 0.04 2.44 -12.68
CA THR A 109 -1.21 1.72 -12.97
C THR A 109 -2.15 1.60 -11.77
N VAL A 110 -1.61 1.67 -10.55
CA VAL A 110 -2.40 1.58 -9.31
C VAL A 110 -3.28 2.80 -9.12
N PHE A 111 -2.76 3.99 -9.36
CA PHE A 111 -3.48 5.23 -9.07
C PHE A 111 -4.76 5.39 -9.87
N SER A 112 -4.78 4.97 -11.15
CA SER A 112 -5.94 5.06 -12.02
C SER A 112 -7.13 4.20 -11.57
N ARG A 113 -6.93 3.32 -10.60
CA ARG A 113 -8.00 2.55 -9.95
C ARG A 113 -8.78 3.37 -8.93
N PHE A 114 -8.16 4.40 -8.38
CA PHE A 114 -8.71 5.20 -7.27
C PHE A 114 -9.06 6.63 -7.68
N ILE A 115 -8.32 7.20 -8.62
CA ILE A 115 -8.47 8.59 -9.08
C ILE A 115 -8.45 8.65 -10.60
N SER A 116 -9.20 9.60 -11.16
CA SER A 116 -9.30 9.83 -12.61
C SER A 116 -8.30 10.89 -13.03
N PHE A 117 -7.46 10.57 -14.01
CA PHE A 117 -6.49 11.48 -14.61
C PHE A 117 -7.10 12.18 -15.84
N GLY A 118 -6.76 13.46 -16.06
CA GLY A 118 -7.26 14.22 -17.21
C GLY A 118 -6.95 15.72 -17.11
N GLU A 119 -7.68 16.49 -17.92
CA GLU A 119 -7.53 17.94 -18.05
C GLU A 119 -8.58 18.74 -17.26
N GLY A 120 -9.56 18.08 -16.66
CA GLY A 120 -10.61 18.71 -15.88
C GLY A 120 -10.07 19.39 -14.61
N LYS A 121 -10.89 20.27 -14.01
CA LYS A 121 -10.51 21.06 -12.85
C LYS A 121 -10.08 20.23 -11.65
N THR A 122 -10.71 19.08 -11.44
CA THR A 122 -10.44 18.15 -10.34
C THR A 122 -9.76 16.86 -10.80
N ASP A 123 -9.50 16.72 -12.10
CA ASP A 123 -8.77 15.55 -12.60
C ASP A 123 -7.36 15.52 -12.07
N ALA A 124 -6.94 14.33 -11.70
CA ALA A 124 -5.59 14.11 -11.17
C ALA A 124 -4.51 14.34 -12.23
N MET A 125 -3.34 14.72 -11.79
CA MET A 125 -2.13 14.73 -12.61
C MET A 125 -1.01 13.95 -11.93
N MET A 126 -0.05 13.50 -12.73
CA MET A 126 1.17 12.86 -12.27
C MET A 126 2.35 13.78 -12.55
N ALA A 127 3.23 13.94 -11.57
CA ALA A 127 4.48 14.66 -11.69
C ALA A 127 5.65 13.77 -11.24
N ASP A 128 6.85 14.07 -11.69
CA ASP A 128 8.08 13.35 -11.30
C ASP A 128 9.10 14.36 -10.80
N ASN A 129 9.56 14.22 -9.56
CA ASN A 129 10.52 15.15 -8.99
C ASN A 129 11.94 15.03 -9.62
N ALA A 130 12.22 13.98 -10.38
CA ALA A 130 13.44 13.91 -11.19
C ALA A 130 13.52 15.05 -12.22
N GLU A 131 12.39 15.60 -12.68
CA GLU A 131 12.36 16.70 -13.64
C GLU A 131 13.08 17.96 -13.17
N TRP A 132 13.08 18.21 -11.88
CA TRP A 132 13.74 19.38 -11.28
C TRP A 132 14.92 19.01 -10.40
N LEU A 133 14.84 17.96 -9.57
CA LEU A 133 15.91 17.62 -8.63
C LEU A 133 17.22 17.24 -9.34
N THR A 134 17.16 16.55 -10.48
CA THR A 134 18.36 16.15 -11.22
C THR A 134 19.07 17.31 -11.98
N LYS A 135 18.42 18.46 -12.07
CA LYS A 135 18.93 19.65 -12.74
C LYS A 135 19.47 20.71 -11.79
N LEU A 136 19.40 20.45 -10.47
CA LEU A 136 19.87 21.39 -9.47
C LEU A 136 21.40 21.51 -9.50
N ASN A 137 21.90 22.75 -9.53
CA ASN A 137 23.31 23.01 -9.25
C ASN A 137 23.53 22.94 -7.74
N TYR A 138 24.46 22.12 -7.30
CA TYR A 138 24.67 21.84 -5.87
C TYR A 138 25.00 23.11 -5.06
N ILE A 139 25.90 23.96 -5.53
CA ILE A 139 26.32 25.17 -4.83
C ILE A 139 25.19 26.20 -4.77
N GLU A 140 24.50 26.41 -5.88
CA GLU A 140 23.35 27.32 -5.95
C GLU A 140 22.22 26.83 -5.04
N PHE A 141 21.93 25.52 -5.07
CA PHE A 141 20.92 24.91 -4.21
C PHE A 141 21.23 25.08 -2.72
N LEU A 142 22.49 24.85 -2.31
CA LEU A 142 22.91 25.09 -0.91
C LEU A 142 22.77 26.57 -0.53
N ARG A 143 23.13 27.49 -1.42
CA ARG A 143 23.04 28.91 -1.17
C ARG A 143 21.59 29.40 -1.06
N ASP A 144 20.72 28.98 -1.99
CA ASP A 144 19.38 29.54 -2.13
C ASP A 144 18.34 28.80 -1.29
N VAL A 145 18.50 27.50 -1.10
CA VAL A 145 17.62 26.63 -0.36
C VAL A 145 18.22 26.18 0.96
N GLY A 146 19.43 25.61 0.95
CA GLY A 146 20.08 25.04 2.12
C GLY A 146 20.26 26.03 3.27
N ARG A 147 20.50 27.31 2.98
CA ARG A 147 20.61 28.41 3.99
C ARG A 147 19.37 28.55 4.87
N HIS A 148 18.22 28.05 4.45
CA HIS A 148 16.96 28.14 5.20
C HIS A 148 16.78 27.00 6.19
N PHE A 149 17.66 26.00 6.20
CA PHE A 149 17.62 24.86 7.10
C PHE A 149 18.65 24.98 8.20
N SER A 150 18.19 24.81 9.45
CA SER A 150 19.08 24.73 10.62
C SER A 150 19.41 23.29 10.92
N VAL A 151 20.69 22.94 10.96
CA VAL A 151 21.16 21.58 11.29
C VAL A 151 20.60 21.13 12.66
N ASN A 152 20.61 22.01 13.67
CA ASN A 152 20.08 21.67 14.99
C ASN A 152 18.59 21.30 14.95
N ARG A 153 17.80 21.98 14.12
CA ARG A 153 16.39 21.65 13.92
C ARG A 153 16.23 20.34 13.14
N MET A 154 17.03 20.14 12.12
CA MET A 154 17.01 18.90 11.34
C MET A 154 17.33 17.68 12.21
N LEU A 155 18.27 17.80 13.15
CA LEU A 155 18.61 16.74 14.10
C LEU A 155 17.51 16.47 15.13
N SER A 156 16.57 17.39 15.34
CA SER A 156 15.47 17.21 16.30
C SER A 156 14.24 16.49 15.75
N PHE A 157 14.17 16.25 14.42
CA PHE A 157 13.06 15.52 13.83
C PHE A 157 13.12 14.03 14.15
N ASP A 158 11.98 13.40 14.41
CA ASP A 158 11.89 12.01 14.83
C ASP A 158 12.58 11.06 13.85
N SER A 159 12.49 11.31 12.54
CA SER A 159 13.15 10.51 11.49
C SER A 159 14.67 10.46 11.61
N VAL A 160 15.28 11.52 12.17
CA VAL A 160 16.73 11.62 12.40
C VAL A 160 17.07 11.23 13.83
N LYS A 161 16.38 11.84 14.80
CA LYS A 161 16.66 11.68 16.24
C LYS A 161 16.61 10.23 16.68
N LEU A 162 15.56 9.47 16.28
CA LEU A 162 15.42 8.06 16.63
C LEU A 162 16.58 7.19 16.10
N ARG A 163 17.12 7.51 14.94
CA ARG A 163 18.30 6.80 14.39
C ARG A 163 19.56 7.12 15.17
N LEU A 164 19.77 8.41 15.48
CA LEU A 164 20.93 8.83 16.28
C LEU A 164 20.86 8.30 17.70
N ASP A 165 19.70 8.34 18.36
CA ASP A 165 19.49 7.79 19.72
C ASP A 165 19.72 6.28 19.79
N ARG A 166 19.50 5.57 18.69
CA ARG A 166 19.77 4.11 18.56
C ARG A 166 21.17 3.78 18.05
N GLU A 167 22.01 4.78 17.84
CA GLU A 167 23.36 4.63 17.27
C GLU A 167 23.37 3.96 15.88
N HIS A 168 22.28 4.10 15.12
CA HIS A 168 22.20 3.60 13.75
C HIS A 168 22.78 4.63 12.76
N GLU A 169 23.52 4.14 11.78
CA GLU A 169 24.13 4.98 10.75
C GLU A 169 23.06 5.78 9.98
N LEU A 170 23.28 7.08 9.86
CA LEU A 170 22.52 7.98 8.99
C LEU A 170 23.50 8.65 8.03
N SER A 171 23.42 8.30 6.76
CA SER A 171 24.31 8.89 5.75
C SER A 171 23.97 10.36 5.51
N PHE A 172 24.97 11.14 5.09
CA PHE A 172 24.76 12.53 4.66
C PHE A 172 23.73 12.62 3.51
N LEU A 173 23.70 11.62 2.64
CA LEU A 173 22.73 11.51 1.55
C LEU A 173 21.29 11.47 2.10
N GLU A 174 20.99 10.52 2.99
CA GLU A 174 19.68 10.37 3.62
C GLU A 174 19.29 11.60 4.46
N PHE A 175 20.27 12.22 5.13
CA PHE A 175 20.04 13.42 5.93
C PHE A 175 19.55 14.61 5.07
N ASN A 176 19.95 14.68 3.81
CA ASN A 176 19.48 15.72 2.88
C ASN A 176 18.06 15.44 2.33
N TYR A 177 17.49 14.25 2.51
CA TYR A 177 16.18 13.91 1.96
C TYR A 177 15.10 14.93 2.33
N MET A 178 15.05 15.37 3.60
CA MET A 178 14.06 16.33 4.07
C MET A 178 14.13 17.69 3.36
N ILE A 179 15.32 18.09 2.90
CA ILE A 179 15.51 19.34 2.14
C ILE A 179 14.92 19.18 0.74
N LEU A 180 15.16 18.02 0.10
CA LEU A 180 14.65 17.73 -1.25
C LEU A 180 13.13 17.65 -1.25
N GLN A 181 12.51 16.97 -0.27
CA GLN A 181 11.05 16.90 -0.15
C GLN A 181 10.44 18.28 0.14
N ALA A 182 11.09 19.11 0.96
CA ALA A 182 10.64 20.47 1.20
C ALA A 182 10.70 21.31 -0.10
N TYR A 183 11.74 21.13 -0.90
CA TYR A 183 11.88 21.78 -2.19
C TYR A 183 10.83 21.30 -3.20
N ASP A 184 10.49 20.02 -3.21
CA ASP A 184 9.40 19.47 -4.04
C ASP A 184 8.09 20.24 -3.80
N PHE A 185 7.75 20.53 -2.54
CA PHE A 185 6.52 21.28 -2.24
C PHE A 185 6.54 22.69 -2.86
N VAL A 186 7.69 23.39 -2.77
CA VAL A 186 7.86 24.71 -3.38
C VAL A 186 7.77 24.64 -4.91
N GLU A 187 8.42 23.66 -5.54
CA GLU A 187 8.36 23.48 -6.99
C GLU A 187 6.95 23.13 -7.47
N LEU A 188 6.25 22.26 -6.75
CA LEU A 188 4.86 21.93 -7.07
C LEU A 188 3.92 23.13 -6.89
N ASN A 189 4.16 23.99 -5.88
CA ASN A 189 3.43 25.24 -5.75
C ASN A 189 3.67 26.16 -6.94
N LYS A 190 4.94 26.38 -7.31
CA LYS A 190 5.31 27.25 -8.42
C LYS A 190 4.76 26.78 -9.77
N ARG A 191 4.82 25.47 -10.02
CA ARG A 191 4.45 24.87 -11.32
C ARG A 191 2.94 24.66 -11.47
N TYR A 192 2.30 24.23 -10.40
CA TYR A 192 0.93 23.70 -10.45
C TYR A 192 -0.03 24.35 -9.45
N GLY A 193 0.44 25.33 -8.67
CA GLY A 193 -0.38 25.96 -7.63
C GLY A 193 -0.72 25.02 -6.47
N CYS A 194 0.12 24.00 -6.21
CA CYS A 194 -0.08 23.05 -5.11
C CYS A 194 0.03 23.77 -3.77
N VAL A 195 -0.99 23.63 -2.91
CA VAL A 195 -1.06 24.31 -1.61
C VAL A 195 -1.15 23.35 -0.42
N LEU A 196 -1.42 22.07 -0.65
CA LEU A 196 -1.56 21.08 0.42
C LEU A 196 -0.66 19.87 0.13
N GLN A 197 0.10 19.44 1.13
CA GLN A 197 0.76 18.14 1.15
C GLN A 197 0.05 17.19 2.11
N MET A 198 -0.22 15.97 1.65
CA MET A 198 -0.73 14.91 2.50
C MET A 198 0.28 13.76 2.61
N GLY A 199 0.24 13.01 3.71
CA GLY A 199 1.14 11.87 3.94
C GLY A 199 0.81 11.10 5.21
N GLY A 200 1.62 10.10 5.57
CA GLY A 200 1.55 9.43 6.85
C GLY A 200 2.07 10.32 7.99
N SER A 201 1.72 9.98 9.22
CA SER A 201 2.16 10.74 10.41
C SER A 201 3.69 10.77 10.58
N ASP A 202 4.39 9.77 10.08
CA ASP A 202 5.87 9.71 10.02
C ASP A 202 6.48 10.77 9.08
N GLN A 203 5.68 11.33 8.17
CA GLN A 203 6.10 12.37 7.22
C GLN A 203 5.90 13.80 7.77
N TRP A 204 5.30 13.98 8.95
CA TRP A 204 4.97 15.31 9.48
C TRP A 204 6.16 16.28 9.49
N GLY A 205 7.32 15.83 9.97
CA GLY A 205 8.54 16.64 10.00
C GLY A 205 8.99 17.11 8.62
N ASN A 206 8.98 16.20 7.63
CA ASN A 206 9.34 16.52 6.26
C ASN A 206 8.35 17.54 5.65
N ILE A 207 7.04 17.33 5.88
CA ILE A 207 5.98 18.20 5.34
C ILE A 207 6.07 19.62 5.91
N VAL A 208 6.26 19.75 7.22
CA VAL A 208 6.39 21.06 7.90
C VAL A 208 7.62 21.83 7.43
N ASN A 209 8.70 21.14 7.09
CA ASN A 209 9.86 21.76 6.44
C ASN A 209 9.51 22.39 5.10
N GLY A 210 8.64 21.75 4.31
CA GLY A 210 8.15 22.30 3.04
C GLY A 210 7.33 23.57 3.24
N ILE A 211 6.44 23.61 4.25
CA ILE A 211 5.67 24.80 4.62
C ILE A 211 6.60 25.94 5.03
N ASP A 212 7.59 25.66 5.89
CA ASP A 212 8.53 26.67 6.37
C ASP A 212 9.42 27.20 5.24
N LEU A 213 9.91 26.33 4.37
CA LEU A 213 10.68 26.72 3.18
C LEU A 213 9.83 27.59 2.24
N GLY A 214 8.59 27.18 1.95
CA GLY A 214 7.67 27.94 1.09
C GLY A 214 7.46 29.37 1.65
N ARG A 215 7.18 29.51 2.94
CA ARG A 215 7.03 30.81 3.61
C ARG A 215 8.28 31.67 3.44
N ARG A 216 9.49 31.09 3.56
CA ARG A 216 10.78 31.82 3.41
C ARG A 216 11.06 32.21 1.99
N LEU A 217 10.55 31.46 1.02
CA LEU A 217 10.71 31.71 -0.41
C LEU A 217 9.52 32.50 -1.01
N GLY A 218 8.56 32.94 -0.17
CA GLY A 218 7.46 33.81 -0.57
C GLY A 218 6.33 33.11 -1.33
N THR A 219 6.12 31.81 -1.13
CA THR A 219 4.92 31.14 -1.65
C THR A 219 3.67 31.63 -0.90
N PRO A 220 2.47 31.48 -1.45
CA PRO A 220 1.24 31.54 -0.67
C PRO A 220 1.27 30.58 0.52
N GLN A 221 0.29 30.70 1.44
CA GLN A 221 0.18 29.79 2.57
C GLN A 221 0.09 28.34 2.08
N LEU A 222 0.96 27.48 2.59
CA LEU A 222 0.98 26.04 2.37
C LEU A 222 0.45 25.31 3.60
N TYR A 223 -0.15 24.13 3.37
CA TYR A 223 -0.83 23.36 4.40
C TYR A 223 -0.35 21.89 4.43
N ALA A 224 -0.62 21.25 5.56
CA ALA A 224 -0.32 19.83 5.79
C ALA A 224 -1.51 19.10 6.39
N VAL A 225 -1.77 17.88 5.93
CA VAL A 225 -2.65 16.92 6.58
C VAL A 225 -1.95 15.56 6.60
N THR A 226 -1.86 14.93 7.77
CA THR A 226 -1.32 13.58 7.88
C THR A 226 -2.37 12.59 8.36
N CYS A 227 -2.27 11.35 7.87
CA CYS A 227 -3.06 10.23 8.34
C CYS A 227 -2.26 9.40 9.38
N PRO A 228 -2.96 8.63 10.25
CA PRO A 228 -2.29 7.74 11.18
C PRO A 228 -1.51 6.65 10.45
N LEU A 229 -0.46 6.13 11.08
CA LEU A 229 0.20 4.91 10.57
C LEU A 229 -0.76 3.74 10.65
N LEU A 230 -0.76 2.93 9.60
CA LEU A 230 -1.63 1.77 9.51
C LEU A 230 -1.09 0.62 10.37
N THR A 231 -1.75 0.37 11.49
CA THR A 231 -1.46 -0.75 12.40
C THR A 231 -2.71 -1.58 12.60
N THR A 232 -2.55 -2.87 12.95
CA THR A 232 -3.67 -3.69 13.45
C THR A 232 -4.02 -3.31 14.90
N ALA A 233 -5.16 -3.78 15.40
CA ALA A 233 -5.54 -3.61 16.80
C ALA A 233 -4.53 -4.22 17.77
N SER A 234 -3.83 -5.28 17.36
CA SER A 234 -2.71 -5.90 18.09
C SER A 234 -1.40 -5.09 18.04
N GLY A 235 -1.36 -3.95 17.33
CA GLY A 235 -0.20 -3.05 17.21
C GLY A 235 0.81 -3.43 16.12
N ALA A 236 0.57 -4.49 15.36
CA ALA A 236 1.44 -4.86 14.24
C ALA A 236 1.30 -3.87 13.08
N LYS A 237 2.40 -3.49 12.42
CA LYS A 237 2.34 -2.68 11.19
C LYS A 237 1.64 -3.47 10.09
N MET A 238 0.60 -2.87 9.49
CA MET A 238 -0.05 -3.44 8.32
C MET A 238 0.79 -3.27 7.05
N GLY A 239 0.48 -4.13 6.05
CA GLY A 239 1.15 -4.08 4.75
C GLY A 239 2.34 -5.02 4.63
N LYS A 240 2.77 -5.67 5.73
CA LYS A 240 3.73 -6.77 5.72
C LYS A 240 3.15 -7.96 6.46
N THR A 241 3.10 -9.11 5.81
CA THR A 241 2.78 -10.41 6.41
C THR A 241 4.06 -11.21 6.60
N ALA A 242 3.98 -12.37 7.25
CA ALA A 242 5.11 -13.31 7.31
C ALA A 242 5.61 -13.73 5.90
N SER A 243 4.77 -13.59 4.88
CA SER A 243 5.08 -13.91 3.47
C SER A 243 5.49 -12.68 2.64
N GLY A 244 5.68 -11.51 3.24
CA GLY A 244 6.10 -10.28 2.55
C GLY A 244 5.06 -9.16 2.54
N ALA A 245 5.22 -8.20 1.64
CA ALA A 245 4.31 -7.08 1.50
C ALA A 245 2.99 -7.50 0.83
N VAL A 246 1.88 -6.86 1.23
CA VAL A 246 0.56 -7.00 0.59
C VAL A 246 0.53 -6.01 -0.58
N TRP A 247 0.91 -6.51 -1.76
CA TRP A 247 1.06 -5.72 -2.96
C TRP A 247 -0.27 -5.33 -3.59
N LEU A 248 -0.27 -4.22 -4.32
CA LEU A 248 -1.47 -3.71 -5.01
C LEU A 248 -1.55 -4.13 -6.47
N ASN A 249 -0.44 -4.49 -7.11
CA ASN A 249 -0.45 -5.00 -8.47
C ASN A 249 -0.86 -6.48 -8.50
N ALA A 250 -1.76 -6.85 -9.42
CA ALA A 250 -2.33 -8.19 -9.51
C ALA A 250 -1.33 -9.28 -9.92
N ASP A 251 -0.26 -8.92 -10.62
CA ASP A 251 0.86 -9.82 -10.98
C ASP A 251 1.77 -10.15 -9.79
N MET A 252 1.73 -9.36 -8.72
CA MET A 252 2.50 -9.59 -7.50
C MET A 252 1.68 -10.20 -6.37
N LEU A 253 0.38 -9.93 -6.33
CA LEU A 253 -0.58 -10.51 -5.39
C LEU A 253 -1.93 -10.66 -6.07
N SER A 254 -2.39 -11.89 -6.20
CA SER A 254 -3.65 -12.16 -6.89
C SER A 254 -4.84 -11.44 -6.24
N PRO A 255 -5.90 -11.06 -7.00
CA PRO A 255 -7.12 -10.50 -6.42
C PRO A 255 -7.73 -11.39 -5.35
N TYR A 256 -7.60 -12.71 -5.47
CA TYR A 256 -8.04 -13.66 -4.46
C TYR A 256 -7.25 -13.53 -3.15
N ASP A 257 -5.92 -13.49 -3.21
CA ASP A 257 -5.07 -13.35 -2.02
C ASP A 257 -5.24 -11.97 -1.36
N TYR A 258 -5.44 -10.92 -2.17
CA TYR A 258 -5.75 -9.59 -1.69
C TYR A 258 -7.12 -9.55 -0.98
N TRP A 259 -8.14 -10.22 -1.54
CA TRP A 259 -9.44 -10.40 -0.89
C TRP A 259 -9.30 -11.18 0.43
N GLN A 260 -8.53 -12.27 0.43
CA GLN A 260 -8.25 -13.05 1.63
C GLN A 260 -7.55 -12.25 2.73
N PHE A 261 -6.63 -11.35 2.36
CA PHE A 261 -5.99 -10.46 3.32
C PHE A 261 -7.03 -9.64 4.10
N TRP A 262 -7.96 -9.00 3.43
CA TRP A 262 -9.04 -8.23 4.07
C TRP A 262 -10.03 -9.10 4.82
N ARG A 263 -10.39 -10.26 4.28
CA ARG A 263 -11.29 -11.23 4.93
C ARG A 263 -10.75 -11.74 6.26
N ASN A 264 -9.42 -11.74 6.43
CA ASN A 264 -8.73 -12.20 7.63
C ASN A 264 -8.39 -11.08 8.63
N THR A 265 -8.96 -9.90 8.46
CA THR A 265 -8.88 -8.79 9.41
C THR A 265 -9.34 -9.21 10.81
N GLU A 266 -8.67 -8.71 11.86
CA GLU A 266 -9.11 -8.89 13.24
C GLU A 266 -10.49 -8.23 13.46
N ASP A 267 -11.34 -8.81 14.29
CA ASP A 267 -12.71 -8.32 14.51
C ASP A 267 -12.72 -6.85 14.94
N ALA A 268 -11.79 -6.47 15.81
CA ALA A 268 -11.65 -5.10 16.33
C ALA A 268 -11.25 -4.06 15.27
N ASP A 269 -10.71 -4.49 14.13
CA ASP A 269 -10.27 -3.61 13.05
C ASP A 269 -11.31 -3.43 11.94
N VAL A 270 -12.34 -4.29 11.89
CA VAL A 270 -13.28 -4.34 10.76
C VAL A 270 -13.92 -2.99 10.48
N GLY A 271 -14.51 -2.37 11.50
CA GLY A 271 -15.19 -1.08 11.36
C GLY A 271 -14.23 0.03 10.90
N ARG A 272 -13.05 0.10 11.52
CA ARG A 272 -12.03 1.07 11.13
C ARG A 272 -11.62 0.89 9.67
N PHE A 273 -11.42 -0.35 9.22
CA PHE A 273 -11.00 -0.61 7.85
C PHE A 273 -12.11 -0.42 6.83
N LEU A 274 -13.37 -0.67 7.19
CA LEU A 274 -14.51 -0.27 6.37
C LEU A 274 -14.54 1.24 6.11
N LYS A 275 -14.26 2.06 7.13
CA LYS A 275 -14.18 3.51 7.00
C LYS A 275 -13.02 3.95 6.09
N LEU A 276 -11.85 3.33 6.24
CA LEU A 276 -10.62 3.76 5.58
C LEU A 276 -10.47 3.22 4.14
N PHE A 277 -10.94 2.02 3.87
CA PHE A 277 -10.63 1.28 2.63
C PHE A 277 -11.83 0.93 1.78
N THR A 278 -12.99 1.48 2.11
CA THR A 278 -14.19 1.39 1.26
C THR A 278 -14.81 2.77 1.02
N ILE A 279 -15.70 2.84 0.04
CA ILE A 279 -16.51 4.03 -0.23
C ILE A 279 -17.97 3.87 0.22
N LEU A 280 -18.24 2.89 1.05
CA LEU A 280 -19.57 2.65 1.60
C LEU A 280 -20.06 3.87 2.39
N PRO A 281 -21.39 4.13 2.40
CA PRO A 281 -21.99 5.14 3.25
C PRO A 281 -21.72 4.86 4.74
N MET A 282 -21.61 5.91 5.55
CA MET A 282 -21.28 5.79 6.97
C MET A 282 -22.36 5.07 7.80
N ASP A 283 -23.62 5.19 7.40
CA ASP A 283 -24.75 4.47 8.02
C ASP A 283 -24.67 2.97 7.77
N GLU A 284 -24.29 2.55 6.56
CA GLU A 284 -24.05 1.14 6.25
C GLU A 284 -22.83 0.59 7.01
N ILE A 285 -21.77 1.38 7.13
CA ILE A 285 -20.61 0.98 7.95
C ILE A 285 -21.03 0.82 9.41
N ALA A 286 -21.82 1.74 9.97
CA ALA A 286 -22.31 1.65 11.33
C ALA A 286 -23.19 0.40 11.54
N ARG A 287 -24.02 0.03 10.56
CA ARG A 287 -24.81 -1.21 10.59
C ARG A 287 -23.90 -2.45 10.63
N LEU A 288 -22.84 -2.46 9.81
CA LEU A 288 -21.90 -3.58 9.76
C LEU A 288 -21.04 -3.68 11.03
N GLU A 289 -20.64 -2.56 11.62
CA GLU A 289 -19.91 -2.52 12.91
C GLU A 289 -20.76 -3.05 14.08
N ALA A 290 -22.06 -2.91 14.00
CA ALA A 290 -22.99 -3.35 15.06
C ALA A 290 -23.32 -4.85 15.03
N LEU A 291 -22.83 -5.61 14.03
CA LEU A 291 -23.10 -7.04 13.92
C LEU A 291 -22.45 -7.83 15.09
N PRO A 292 -23.24 -8.62 15.84
CA PRO A 292 -22.73 -9.29 17.04
C PRO A 292 -22.04 -10.62 16.74
N GLY A 293 -21.05 -10.97 17.54
CA GLY A 293 -20.44 -12.30 17.56
C GLY A 293 -19.98 -12.78 16.18
N ALA A 294 -20.44 -13.96 15.77
CA ALA A 294 -20.05 -14.57 14.50
C ALA A 294 -20.53 -13.79 13.25
N GLU A 295 -21.53 -12.94 13.38
CA GLU A 295 -22.08 -12.14 12.27
C GLU A 295 -21.08 -11.09 11.77
N ILE A 296 -20.07 -10.70 12.56
CA ILE A 296 -18.95 -9.84 12.13
C ILE A 296 -18.25 -10.41 10.88
N ASN A 297 -18.35 -11.73 10.64
CA ASN A 297 -17.81 -12.36 9.45
C ASN A 297 -18.47 -11.86 8.16
N GLU A 298 -19.74 -11.42 8.20
CA GLU A 298 -20.39 -10.79 7.06
C GLU A 298 -19.77 -9.40 6.78
N ALA A 299 -19.52 -8.60 7.82
CA ALA A 299 -18.82 -7.32 7.67
C ALA A 299 -17.41 -7.52 7.09
N LYS A 300 -16.69 -8.58 7.47
CA LYS A 300 -15.38 -8.92 6.87
C LYS A 300 -15.48 -9.31 5.40
N LYS A 301 -16.51 -10.02 4.99
CA LYS A 301 -16.77 -10.35 3.57
C LYS A 301 -17.05 -9.08 2.78
N VAL A 302 -17.85 -8.17 3.31
CA VAL A 302 -18.15 -6.87 2.70
C VAL A 302 -16.87 -6.05 2.57
N LEU A 303 -16.08 -5.90 3.65
CA LEU A 303 -14.78 -5.21 3.61
C LEU A 303 -13.88 -5.78 2.50
N ALA A 304 -13.70 -7.09 2.47
CA ALA A 304 -12.85 -7.76 1.49
C ALA A 304 -13.33 -7.52 0.06
N THR A 305 -14.64 -7.63 -0.17
CA THR A 305 -15.21 -7.46 -1.51
C THR A 305 -15.12 -6.00 -1.97
N GLU A 306 -15.48 -5.04 -1.12
CA GLU A 306 -15.43 -3.61 -1.48
C GLU A 306 -14.00 -3.10 -1.67
N ALA A 307 -13.06 -3.46 -0.79
CA ALA A 307 -11.66 -3.09 -0.95
C ALA A 307 -11.03 -3.72 -2.21
N THR A 308 -11.38 -4.97 -2.52
CA THR A 308 -10.91 -5.63 -3.74
C THR A 308 -11.55 -5.02 -4.99
N ALA A 309 -12.84 -4.66 -4.93
CA ALA A 309 -13.53 -4.03 -6.04
C ALA A 309 -12.93 -2.66 -6.42
N LEU A 310 -12.51 -1.87 -5.42
CA LEU A 310 -11.84 -0.59 -5.66
C LEU A 310 -10.51 -0.77 -6.42
N LEU A 311 -9.74 -1.80 -6.10
CA LEU A 311 -8.40 -1.99 -6.68
C LEU A 311 -8.44 -2.82 -7.97
N HIS A 312 -9.18 -3.92 -7.99
CA HIS A 312 -9.15 -4.91 -9.06
C HIS A 312 -10.42 -4.96 -9.92
N GLY A 313 -11.44 -4.16 -9.53
CA GLY A 313 -12.74 -4.15 -10.21
C GLY A 313 -13.74 -5.10 -9.56
N ARG A 314 -15.04 -4.82 -9.80
CA ARG A 314 -16.17 -5.55 -9.18
C ARG A 314 -16.17 -7.03 -9.56
N GLU A 315 -15.95 -7.35 -10.81
CA GLU A 315 -15.93 -8.74 -11.31
C GLU A 315 -14.87 -9.59 -10.61
N ALA A 316 -13.63 -9.08 -10.49
CA ALA A 316 -12.54 -9.78 -9.80
C ALA A 316 -12.83 -9.97 -8.31
N ALA A 317 -13.48 -9.00 -7.66
CA ALA A 317 -13.85 -9.07 -6.25
C ALA A 317 -14.95 -10.12 -6.01
N GLU A 318 -15.97 -10.16 -6.86
CA GLU A 318 -17.05 -11.14 -6.77
C GLU A 318 -16.56 -12.56 -7.05
N LEU A 319 -15.68 -12.71 -8.03
CA LEU A 319 -15.04 -14.00 -8.34
C LEU A 319 -14.18 -14.48 -7.15
N ALA A 320 -13.41 -13.59 -6.52
CA ALA A 320 -12.62 -13.93 -5.33
C ALA A 320 -13.52 -14.35 -4.15
N ALA A 321 -14.63 -13.63 -3.93
CA ALA A 321 -15.60 -13.96 -2.89
C ALA A 321 -16.27 -15.32 -3.14
N GLU A 322 -16.69 -15.57 -4.37
CA GLU A 322 -17.33 -16.84 -4.76
C GLU A 322 -16.34 -18.01 -4.66
N THR A 323 -15.09 -17.79 -5.05
CA THR A 323 -14.02 -18.80 -4.92
C THR A 323 -13.81 -19.15 -3.44
N ALA A 324 -13.72 -18.13 -2.58
CA ALA A 324 -13.58 -18.34 -1.15
C ALA A 324 -14.79 -19.11 -0.58
N ARG A 325 -16.01 -18.77 -1.01
CA ARG A 325 -17.23 -19.49 -0.61
C ARG A 325 -17.16 -20.97 -1.02
N LYS A 326 -16.86 -21.26 -2.29
CA LYS A 326 -16.77 -22.64 -2.78
C LYS A 326 -15.65 -23.41 -2.07
N THR A 327 -14.51 -22.78 -1.85
CA THR A 327 -13.36 -23.45 -1.25
C THR A 327 -13.54 -23.74 0.24
N PHE A 328 -14.11 -22.80 1.00
CA PHE A 328 -14.20 -22.88 2.46
C PHE A 328 -15.54 -23.40 2.96
N GLU A 329 -16.64 -23.10 2.28
CA GLU A 329 -17.98 -23.49 2.70
C GLU A 329 -18.45 -24.81 2.07
N GLN A 330 -18.07 -25.07 0.81
CA GLN A 330 -18.51 -26.25 0.06
C GLN A 330 -17.38 -27.26 -0.20
N GLY A 331 -16.11 -26.93 0.11
CA GLY A 331 -14.97 -27.81 -0.13
C GLY A 331 -14.66 -28.03 -1.63
N ALA A 332 -15.29 -27.27 -2.52
CA ALA A 332 -15.13 -27.42 -3.96
C ALA A 332 -13.89 -26.66 -4.49
N LEU A 333 -13.28 -27.18 -5.54
CA LEU A 333 -12.27 -26.48 -6.31
C LEU A 333 -12.91 -25.37 -7.13
N ALA A 334 -12.31 -24.18 -7.10
CA ALA A 334 -12.77 -23.06 -7.88
C ALA A 334 -11.72 -22.63 -8.91
N GLU A 335 -12.17 -22.26 -10.11
CA GLU A 335 -11.32 -21.90 -11.24
C GLU A 335 -10.41 -20.67 -11.00
N SER A 336 -10.75 -19.84 -10.03
CA SER A 336 -10.04 -18.58 -9.75
C SER A 336 -8.91 -18.70 -8.73
N LEU A 337 -8.62 -19.89 -8.20
CA LEU A 337 -7.42 -20.08 -7.37
C LEU A 337 -6.15 -19.82 -8.19
N PRO A 338 -5.10 -19.26 -7.59
CA PRO A 338 -3.80 -19.17 -8.25
C PRO A 338 -3.42 -20.51 -8.85
N THR A 339 -3.17 -20.51 -10.16
CA THR A 339 -2.88 -21.76 -10.90
C THR A 339 -1.47 -21.70 -11.47
N VAL A 340 -0.71 -22.77 -11.27
CA VAL A 340 0.61 -22.97 -11.85
C VAL A 340 0.53 -24.11 -12.83
N GLU A 341 0.92 -23.86 -14.08
CA GLU A 341 1.04 -24.90 -15.10
C GLU A 341 2.27 -25.76 -14.86
N ILE A 342 2.10 -27.07 -14.99
CA ILE A 342 3.17 -28.04 -14.83
C ILE A 342 3.14 -29.03 -15.97
N ALA A 343 4.31 -29.27 -16.58
CA ALA A 343 4.41 -30.25 -17.65
C ALA A 343 4.02 -31.66 -17.16
N THR A 344 3.16 -32.33 -17.92
CA THR A 344 2.68 -33.69 -17.60
C THR A 344 3.84 -34.67 -17.34
N ASP A 345 4.98 -34.49 -18.02
CA ASP A 345 6.15 -35.36 -17.83
C ASP A 345 6.81 -35.21 -16.46
N VAL A 346 6.70 -34.04 -15.80
CA VAL A 346 7.16 -33.88 -14.44
C VAL A 346 6.33 -34.70 -13.46
N LEU A 347 5.02 -34.76 -13.64
CA LEU A 347 4.12 -35.59 -12.83
C LEU A 347 4.32 -37.10 -13.14
N LYS A 348 4.62 -37.48 -14.37
CA LYS A 348 4.99 -38.88 -14.73
C LYS A 348 6.28 -39.30 -14.02
N GLY A 349 7.24 -38.37 -13.88
CA GLY A 349 8.51 -38.61 -13.16
C GLY A 349 8.38 -38.58 -11.62
N GLY A 350 7.25 -38.13 -11.11
CA GLY A 350 7.00 -37.93 -9.66
C GLY A 350 7.57 -36.62 -9.15
N LEU A 351 6.72 -35.61 -8.96
CA LEU A 351 7.11 -34.35 -8.35
C LEU A 351 7.17 -34.46 -6.83
N GLY A 352 8.35 -34.30 -6.24
CA GLY A 352 8.52 -34.38 -4.79
C GLY A 352 7.64 -33.34 -4.05
N ILE A 353 6.98 -33.78 -2.97
CA ILE A 353 6.07 -32.93 -2.17
C ILE A 353 6.74 -31.62 -1.72
N LEU A 354 7.97 -31.67 -1.21
CA LEU A 354 8.65 -30.46 -0.73
C LEU A 354 8.92 -29.46 -1.86
N ALA A 355 9.20 -29.93 -3.07
CA ALA A 355 9.38 -29.09 -4.25
C ALA A 355 8.05 -28.50 -4.71
N ALA A 356 6.98 -29.30 -4.75
CA ALA A 356 5.65 -28.89 -5.18
C ALA A 356 5.12 -27.67 -4.39
N PHE A 357 5.33 -27.65 -3.08
CA PHE A 357 4.94 -26.53 -2.21
C PHE A 357 5.96 -25.38 -2.21
N GLY A 358 7.17 -25.61 -2.68
CA GLY A 358 8.30 -24.70 -2.65
C GLY A 358 8.26 -23.57 -3.68
N PRO A 359 9.35 -22.76 -3.72
CA PRO A 359 9.44 -21.58 -4.57
C PRO A 359 9.43 -21.87 -6.07
N ASP A 360 9.76 -23.07 -6.49
CA ASP A 360 9.83 -23.45 -7.91
C ASP A 360 8.46 -23.72 -8.55
N TYR A 361 7.45 -24.04 -7.71
CA TYR A 361 6.10 -24.39 -8.17
C TYR A 361 5.03 -23.55 -7.46
N ALA A 362 4.39 -24.08 -6.43
CA ALA A 362 3.24 -23.42 -5.79
C ALA A 362 3.59 -22.19 -4.97
N LYS A 363 4.83 -21.96 -4.61
CA LYS A 363 5.31 -20.83 -3.81
C LYS A 363 4.55 -20.63 -2.47
N LEU A 364 3.97 -21.71 -1.95
CA LEU A 364 3.21 -21.70 -0.70
C LEU A 364 4.11 -21.59 0.52
N VAL A 365 5.35 -22.07 0.40
CA VAL A 365 6.39 -21.97 1.43
C VAL A 365 7.70 -21.47 0.82
N PRO A 366 8.52 -20.72 1.58
CA PRO A 366 9.73 -20.07 1.05
C PRO A 366 10.90 -21.01 0.81
N SER A 367 10.87 -22.24 1.37
CA SER A 367 11.97 -23.21 1.24
C SER A 367 11.51 -24.63 1.52
N SER A 368 12.32 -25.61 1.05
CA SER A 368 12.10 -27.04 1.35
C SER A 368 12.22 -27.34 2.86
N SER A 369 13.03 -26.58 3.60
CA SER A 369 13.11 -26.72 5.05
C SER A 369 11.82 -26.33 5.73
N GLU A 370 11.19 -25.25 5.28
CA GLU A 370 9.88 -24.83 5.78
C GLU A 370 8.80 -25.83 5.37
N ALA A 371 8.79 -26.33 4.12
CA ALA A 371 7.88 -27.37 3.67
C ALA A 371 7.95 -28.59 4.60
N ARG A 372 9.17 -29.06 4.93
CA ARG A 372 9.38 -30.19 5.84
C ARG A 372 8.82 -29.94 7.25
N ARG A 373 9.01 -28.75 7.79
CA ARG A 373 8.44 -28.36 9.07
C ARG A 373 6.92 -28.39 9.04
N GLN A 374 6.32 -27.90 7.95
CA GLN A 374 4.87 -27.83 7.79
C GLN A 374 4.26 -29.22 7.54
N VAL A 375 4.94 -30.16 6.89
CA VAL A 375 4.51 -31.58 6.80
C VAL A 375 4.42 -32.16 8.22
N LYS A 376 5.45 -31.98 9.06
CA LYS A 376 5.46 -32.51 10.43
C LYS A 376 4.37 -31.92 11.33
N SER A 377 3.97 -30.67 11.10
CA SER A 377 2.88 -30.03 11.84
C SER A 377 1.48 -30.28 11.23
N GLY A 378 1.37 -31.00 10.12
CA GLY A 378 0.11 -31.24 9.44
C GLY A 378 -0.45 -30.01 8.69
N GLY A 379 0.39 -29.02 8.42
CA GLY A 379 0.02 -27.75 7.80
C GLY A 379 -0.18 -27.81 6.31
N LEU A 380 0.31 -28.87 5.61
CA LEU A 380 0.21 -29.02 4.16
C LEU A 380 -0.82 -30.08 3.79
N LYS A 381 -1.58 -29.80 2.71
CA LYS A 381 -2.57 -30.74 2.17
C LYS A 381 -2.48 -30.80 0.64
N VAL A 382 -2.73 -31.99 0.11
CA VAL A 382 -2.92 -32.29 -1.30
C VAL A 382 -4.36 -32.80 -1.50
N ASN A 383 -5.13 -32.15 -2.36
CA ASN A 383 -6.54 -32.49 -2.58
C ASN A 383 -7.33 -32.65 -1.26
N ASP A 384 -7.11 -31.69 -0.34
CA ASP A 384 -7.70 -31.62 1.02
C ASP A 384 -7.24 -32.72 2.00
N GLN A 385 -6.38 -33.65 1.57
CA GLN A 385 -5.78 -34.67 2.42
C GLN A 385 -4.47 -34.18 3.03
N THR A 386 -4.29 -34.35 4.34
CA THR A 386 -3.07 -33.91 5.05
C THR A 386 -1.86 -34.73 4.58
N VAL A 387 -0.80 -34.04 4.18
CA VAL A 387 0.48 -34.67 3.82
C VAL A 387 1.19 -35.14 5.09
N SER A 388 1.48 -36.43 5.17
CA SER A 388 2.20 -37.05 6.30
C SER A 388 3.61 -37.50 5.97
N ASP A 389 3.93 -37.70 4.68
CA ASP A 389 5.24 -38.14 4.21
C ASP A 389 5.98 -37.02 3.48
N GLU A 390 7.12 -36.58 4.04
CA GLU A 390 7.98 -35.56 3.42
C GLU A 390 8.71 -36.07 2.16
N ARG A 391 8.79 -37.37 1.93
CA ARG A 391 9.40 -38.01 0.78
C ARG A 391 8.38 -38.40 -0.30
N GLY A 392 7.10 -38.16 -0.04
CA GLY A 392 6.02 -38.40 -0.99
C GLY A 392 6.22 -37.64 -2.29
N THR A 393 5.60 -38.12 -3.34
CA THR A 393 5.61 -37.51 -4.67
C THR A 393 4.19 -37.35 -5.19
N LEU A 394 3.96 -36.26 -5.94
CA LEU A 394 2.76 -36.02 -6.72
C LEU A 394 2.94 -36.69 -8.08
N SER A 395 1.90 -37.32 -8.56
CA SER A 395 1.86 -38.04 -9.86
C SER A 395 0.57 -37.75 -10.63
N LEU A 396 0.39 -38.32 -11.81
CA LEU A 396 -0.85 -38.17 -12.55
C LEU A 396 -2.08 -38.73 -11.82
N SER A 397 -1.90 -39.67 -10.87
CA SER A 397 -3.02 -40.20 -10.07
C SER A 397 -3.57 -39.18 -9.06
N ASP A 398 -2.83 -38.13 -8.78
CA ASP A 398 -3.28 -37.05 -7.88
C ASP A 398 -4.06 -35.96 -8.63
N VAL A 399 -4.08 -36.00 -9.97
CA VAL A 399 -4.84 -35.06 -10.79
C VAL A 399 -6.33 -35.37 -10.65
N THR A 400 -7.12 -34.36 -10.28
CA THR A 400 -8.58 -34.49 -10.16
C THR A 400 -9.28 -34.54 -11.52
N ALA A 401 -10.58 -34.81 -11.53
CA ALA A 401 -11.38 -34.82 -12.77
C ALA A 401 -11.36 -33.45 -13.50
N GLU A 402 -11.09 -32.37 -12.77
CA GLU A 402 -10.96 -31.01 -13.29
C GLU A 402 -9.56 -30.73 -13.90
N GLY A 403 -8.67 -31.70 -13.93
CA GLY A 403 -7.33 -31.61 -14.53
C GLY A 403 -6.31 -30.87 -13.65
N VAL A 404 -6.54 -30.78 -12.35
CA VAL A 404 -5.69 -30.03 -11.40
C VAL A 404 -5.37 -30.83 -10.15
N ILE A 405 -4.29 -30.45 -9.45
CA ILE A 405 -3.97 -30.90 -8.09
C ILE A 405 -4.07 -29.68 -7.19
N LYS A 406 -4.91 -29.71 -6.15
CA LYS A 406 -5.03 -28.64 -5.17
C LYS A 406 -3.96 -28.79 -4.08
N LEU A 407 -3.09 -27.80 -3.95
CA LEU A 407 -2.15 -27.68 -2.84
C LEU A 407 -2.65 -26.64 -1.84
N SER A 408 -2.60 -26.95 -0.55
CA SER A 408 -3.08 -26.06 0.51
C SER A 408 -2.05 -25.95 1.63
N PHE A 409 -1.84 -24.71 2.11
CA PHE A 409 -1.05 -24.43 3.32
C PHE A 409 -1.96 -23.81 4.39
N GLY A 410 -2.19 -24.57 5.46
CA GLY A 410 -3.17 -24.20 6.48
C GLY A 410 -4.60 -24.17 5.93
N LYS A 411 -5.41 -23.24 6.45
CA LYS A 411 -6.82 -23.06 6.04
C LYS A 411 -7.05 -21.96 5.00
N LYS A 412 -6.00 -21.25 4.58
CA LYS A 412 -6.15 -19.95 3.90
C LYS A 412 -5.38 -19.81 2.59
N LYS A 413 -4.35 -20.59 2.37
CA LYS A 413 -3.52 -20.49 1.16
C LYS A 413 -3.71 -21.74 0.30
N HIS A 414 -4.13 -21.53 -0.93
CA HIS A 414 -4.40 -22.59 -1.90
C HIS A 414 -3.82 -22.25 -3.26
N VAL A 415 -3.26 -23.22 -3.96
CA VAL A 415 -2.74 -23.10 -5.32
C VAL A 415 -3.15 -24.36 -6.08
N LEU A 416 -3.54 -24.21 -7.34
CA LEU A 416 -3.79 -25.31 -8.24
C LEU A 416 -2.54 -25.58 -9.09
N LEU A 417 -2.12 -26.83 -9.18
CA LEU A 417 -1.19 -27.28 -10.21
C LEU A 417 -2.00 -27.86 -11.36
N ARG A 418 -1.93 -27.26 -12.54
CA ARG A 418 -2.61 -27.71 -13.74
C ARG A 418 -1.63 -28.49 -14.61
N ALA A 419 -1.93 -29.75 -14.90
CA ALA A 419 -1.16 -30.54 -15.82
C ALA A 419 -1.39 -30.07 -17.29
N VAL A 420 -0.31 -29.74 -18.00
CA VAL A 420 -0.30 -29.30 -19.40
C VAL A 420 0.64 -30.14 -20.23
#